data_92bca68754afb3075b80f11e20cc8244
#
_entry.id   92bca68754afb3075b80f11e20cc8244
#
_cell.length_a   1.000
_cell.length_b   1.000
_cell.length_c   1.000
_cell.angle_alpha   90.00
_cell.angle_beta   90.00
_cell.angle_gamma   90.00
#
_symmetry.space_group_name_H-M   'P 1'
#
loop_
_entity.id
_entity.type
_entity.pdbx_description
1 polymer ?
#
loop_
_entity_poly.entity_id
_entity_poly.type
_entity_poly.pdbx_seq_one_letter_code
_entity_poly.pdbx_strand_id
1 'polypeptide(L)'
;MSDGEIILLSRLIKQLNKKNQKITLVIRKSLLTLIQCVDGVQNAICSSTLKNKNLKNVDVTHLYALPSFLGLKDGNLPTILGYINPNRERKRLWDPKIFKGNELKIGLSWIDSGLRTGPHQELKFNEYEPFLELNGASFIGLSKTKNELQKGHL
;
A
#
# COMPACT_ATOMS: atom_id res chain seq x y z
N MET A 1 0.33 1.78 15.23
CA MET A 1 0.70 1.06 13.99
C MET A 1 0.77 2.07 12.87
N SER A 2 1.88 2.13 12.17
CA SER A 2 2.05 2.96 10.97
C SER A 2 1.31 2.34 9.77
N ASP A 3 1.11 3.13 8.71
CA ASP A 3 0.47 2.63 7.48
C ASP A 3 1.32 1.52 6.82
N GLY A 4 2.65 1.67 6.85
CA GLY A 4 3.56 0.67 6.32
C GLY A 4 3.48 -0.68 7.05
N GLU A 5 3.37 -0.67 8.37
CA GLU A 5 3.19 -1.90 9.16
C GLU A 5 1.85 -2.59 8.86
N ILE A 6 0.78 -1.82 8.70
CA ILE A 6 -0.52 -2.37 8.32
C ILE A 6 -0.43 -3.06 6.96
N ILE A 7 0.18 -2.40 6.00
CA ILE A 7 0.38 -2.96 4.65
C ILE A 7 1.23 -4.22 4.74
N LEU A 8 2.39 -4.15 5.42
CA LEU A 8 3.31 -5.28 5.54
C LEU A 8 2.66 -6.52 6.17
N LEU A 9 1.94 -6.34 7.28
CA LEU A 9 1.32 -7.45 8.00
C LEU A 9 0.07 -7.98 7.30
N SER A 10 -0.60 -7.16 6.50
CA SER A 10 -1.79 -7.59 5.75
C SER A 10 -1.51 -8.74 4.77
N ARG A 11 -0.26 -8.92 4.33
CA ARG A 11 0.15 -10.08 3.51
C ARG A 11 -0.14 -11.42 4.16
N LEU A 12 -0.17 -11.47 5.50
CA LEU A 12 -0.41 -12.71 6.26
C LEU A 12 -1.88 -13.13 6.27
N ILE A 13 -2.80 -12.24 5.90
CA ILE A 13 -4.25 -12.48 5.95
C ILE A 13 -4.64 -13.61 4.99
N LYS A 14 -3.98 -13.71 3.84
CA LYS A 14 -4.23 -14.80 2.90
C LYS A 14 -4.06 -16.19 3.52
N GLN A 15 -3.18 -16.32 4.51
CA GLN A 15 -2.97 -17.60 5.20
C GLN A 15 -4.10 -17.95 6.16
N LEU A 16 -4.74 -16.93 6.76
CA LEU A 16 -5.93 -17.15 7.59
C LEU A 16 -7.11 -17.64 6.74
N ASN A 17 -7.25 -17.13 5.53
CA ASN A 17 -8.37 -17.46 4.64
C ASN A 17 -8.39 -18.94 4.20
N LYS A 18 -7.27 -19.64 4.26
CA LYS A 18 -7.20 -21.11 4.02
C LYS A 18 -8.13 -21.93 4.94
N LYS A 19 -8.60 -21.34 6.04
CA LYS A 19 -9.52 -21.97 7.00
C LYS A 19 -11.00 -21.60 6.76
N ASN A 20 -11.36 -21.05 5.58
CA ASN A 20 -12.72 -20.57 5.25
C ASN A 20 -13.30 -19.54 6.25
N GLN A 21 -12.46 -18.78 6.89
CA GLN A 21 -12.87 -17.73 7.83
C GLN A 21 -13.23 -16.45 7.09
N LYS A 22 -14.31 -15.80 7.51
CA LYS A 22 -14.66 -14.46 7.01
C LYS A 22 -13.84 -13.42 7.76
N ILE A 23 -12.92 -12.77 7.07
CA ILE A 23 -12.00 -11.80 7.66
C ILE A 23 -12.48 -10.38 7.36
N THR A 24 -12.66 -9.60 8.42
CA THR A 24 -12.94 -8.18 8.36
C THR A 24 -11.80 -7.41 9.00
N LEU A 25 -11.18 -6.50 8.28
CA LEU A 25 -10.18 -5.62 8.82
C LEU A 25 -10.79 -4.30 9.28
N VAL A 26 -10.43 -3.89 10.49
CA VAL A 26 -10.77 -2.59 11.07
C VAL A 26 -9.55 -1.70 10.98
N ILE A 27 -9.62 -0.66 10.16
CA ILE A 27 -8.47 0.19 9.85
C ILE A 27 -8.86 1.67 9.74
N ARG A 28 -7.86 2.53 9.61
CA ARG A 28 -8.10 3.96 9.36
C ARG A 28 -8.62 4.21 7.94
N LYS A 29 -9.39 5.29 7.77
CA LYS A 29 -10.04 5.65 6.51
C LYS A 29 -9.06 5.76 5.33
N SER A 30 -7.85 6.27 5.55
CA SER A 30 -6.83 6.45 4.51
C SER A 30 -6.41 5.15 3.81
N LEU A 31 -6.48 4.00 4.50
CA LEU A 31 -6.06 2.71 3.97
C LEU A 31 -7.21 1.85 3.45
N LEU A 32 -8.47 2.24 3.63
CA LEU A 32 -9.62 1.40 3.28
C LEU A 32 -9.55 0.88 1.84
N THR A 33 -9.34 1.76 0.88
CA THR A 33 -9.30 1.39 -0.54
C THR A 33 -8.17 0.42 -0.88
N LEU A 34 -7.01 0.60 -0.24
CA LEU A 34 -5.85 -0.28 -0.47
C LEU A 34 -6.08 -1.66 0.15
N ILE A 35 -6.57 -1.69 1.38
CA ILE A 35 -6.77 -2.94 2.12
C ILE A 35 -7.91 -3.79 1.52
N GLN A 36 -8.91 -3.18 0.90
CA GLN A 36 -9.92 -3.91 0.12
C GLN A 36 -9.33 -4.67 -1.09
N CYS A 37 -8.13 -4.30 -1.50
CA CYS A 37 -7.40 -4.96 -2.58
C CYS A 37 -6.45 -6.07 -2.09
N VAL A 38 -6.40 -6.33 -0.78
CA VAL A 38 -5.54 -7.38 -0.20
C VAL A 38 -6.21 -8.75 -0.31
N ASP A 39 -5.46 -9.72 -0.79
CA ASP A 39 -5.91 -11.11 -0.89
C ASP A 39 -6.33 -11.66 0.49
N GLY A 40 -7.53 -12.25 0.53
CA GLY A 40 -8.08 -12.87 1.73
C GLY A 40 -8.89 -11.92 2.61
N VAL A 41 -8.91 -10.62 2.33
CA VAL A 41 -9.78 -9.65 3.00
C VAL A 41 -11.15 -9.66 2.33
N GLN A 42 -12.20 -10.07 3.06
CA GLN A 42 -13.57 -9.99 2.55
C GLN A 42 -14.19 -8.62 2.81
N ASN A 43 -13.86 -8.02 3.96
CA ASN A 43 -14.38 -6.71 4.31
C ASN A 43 -13.28 -5.85 4.95
N ALA A 44 -13.33 -4.55 4.67
CA ALA A 44 -12.56 -3.55 5.39
C ALA A 44 -13.50 -2.44 5.86
N ILE A 45 -13.43 -2.09 7.13
CA ILE A 45 -14.26 -1.06 7.73
C ILE A 45 -13.41 -0.01 8.43
N CYS A 46 -13.92 1.21 8.48
CA CYS A 46 -13.24 2.29 9.19
C CYS A 46 -13.36 2.08 10.71
N SER A 47 -12.28 2.30 11.44
CA SER A 47 -12.27 2.23 12.91
C SER A 47 -13.29 3.16 13.56
N SER A 48 -13.57 4.31 12.94
CA SER A 48 -14.60 5.24 13.43
C SER A 48 -16.03 4.68 13.37
N THR A 49 -16.29 3.74 12.47
CA THR A 49 -17.62 3.12 12.32
C THR A 49 -17.83 1.89 13.22
N LEU A 50 -16.76 1.43 13.88
CA LEU A 50 -16.81 0.24 14.74
C LEU A 50 -17.63 0.47 16.02
N LYS A 51 -17.63 1.69 16.55
CA LYS A 51 -18.32 2.04 17.81
C LYS A 51 -19.78 1.61 17.88
N ASN A 52 -20.44 1.46 16.74
CA ASN A 52 -21.86 1.14 16.63
C ASN A 52 -22.11 -0.33 16.21
N LYS A 53 -21.08 -1.18 16.13
CA LYS A 53 -21.24 -2.57 15.73
C LYS A 53 -21.19 -3.52 16.93
N ASN A 54 -22.17 -4.40 16.99
CA ASN A 54 -22.17 -5.50 17.96
C ASN A 54 -21.16 -6.57 17.50
N LEU A 55 -20.10 -6.76 18.29
CA LEU A 55 -19.05 -7.76 18.03
C LEU A 55 -19.28 -9.06 18.81
N LYS A 56 -20.51 -9.34 19.26
CA LYS A 56 -20.83 -10.63 19.89
C LYS A 56 -20.58 -11.75 18.90
N ASN A 57 -19.93 -12.81 19.37
CA ASN A 57 -19.57 -14.00 18.57
C ASN A 57 -18.58 -13.74 17.43
N VAL A 58 -17.70 -12.76 17.58
CA VAL A 58 -16.61 -12.47 16.63
C VAL A 58 -15.28 -12.58 17.36
N ASP A 59 -14.39 -13.40 16.84
CA ASP A 59 -13.01 -13.45 17.33
C ASP A 59 -12.27 -12.18 16.86
N VAL A 60 -11.73 -11.44 17.81
CA VAL A 60 -11.02 -10.18 17.53
C VAL A 60 -9.56 -10.37 17.90
N THR A 61 -8.66 -10.07 16.96
CA THR A 61 -7.22 -10.07 17.21
C THR A 61 -6.55 -8.83 16.63
N HIS A 62 -5.41 -8.49 17.18
CA HIS A 62 -4.60 -7.40 16.68
C HIS A 62 -3.73 -7.86 15.52
N LEU A 63 -3.52 -7.00 14.51
CA LEU A 63 -2.75 -7.36 13.33
C LEU A 63 -1.30 -7.78 13.67
N TYR A 64 -0.70 -7.20 14.71
CA TYR A 64 0.62 -7.62 15.22
C TYR A 64 0.65 -9.05 15.79
N ALA A 65 -0.48 -9.57 16.22
CA ALA A 65 -0.54 -10.93 16.74
C ALA A 65 -0.60 -12.01 15.64
N LEU A 66 -0.79 -11.62 14.37
CA LEU A 66 -0.90 -12.57 13.26
C LEU A 66 0.31 -13.49 13.10
N PRO A 67 1.57 -13.03 13.20
CA PRO A 67 2.70 -13.94 13.11
C PRO A 67 2.63 -15.07 14.15
N SER A 68 2.39 -14.72 15.41
CA SER A 68 2.26 -15.70 16.50
C SER A 68 1.03 -16.59 16.32
N PHE A 69 -0.10 -16.04 15.92
CA PHE A 69 -1.33 -16.78 15.66
C PHE A 69 -1.17 -17.81 14.54
N LEU A 70 -0.35 -17.50 13.55
CA LEU A 70 0.01 -18.39 12.44
C LEU A 70 1.15 -19.34 12.76
N GLY A 71 1.73 -19.28 13.96
CA GLY A 71 2.87 -20.09 14.36
C GLY A 71 4.17 -19.75 13.62
N LEU A 72 4.28 -18.53 13.11
CA LEU A 72 5.48 -18.07 12.39
C LEU A 72 6.59 -17.79 13.39
N LYS A 73 7.77 -18.34 13.12
CA LYS A 73 9.00 -18.13 13.89
C LYS A 73 9.96 -17.25 13.10
N ASP A 74 10.93 -16.66 13.79
CA ASP A 74 12.01 -15.90 13.15
C ASP A 74 12.68 -16.77 12.07
N GLY A 75 12.89 -16.18 10.90
CA GLY A 75 13.46 -16.85 9.73
C GLY A 75 12.45 -17.59 8.83
N ASN A 76 11.22 -17.84 9.28
CA ASN A 76 10.18 -18.54 8.52
C ASN A 76 9.03 -17.64 8.07
N LEU A 77 9.30 -16.36 7.83
CA LEU A 77 8.28 -15.47 7.28
C LEU A 77 7.97 -15.86 5.82
N PRO A 78 6.71 -16.12 5.49
CA PRO A 78 6.35 -16.53 4.15
C PRO A 78 6.64 -15.41 3.16
N THR A 79 7.33 -15.74 2.08
CA THR A 79 7.49 -14.85 0.93
C THR A 79 6.18 -14.83 0.15
N ILE A 80 5.35 -13.83 0.41
CA ILE A 80 4.08 -13.64 -0.30
C ILE A 80 4.25 -12.44 -1.22
N LEU A 81 4.38 -12.71 -2.51
CA LEU A 81 4.42 -11.69 -3.55
C LEU A 81 3.02 -11.44 -4.10
N GLY A 82 2.75 -10.21 -4.54
CA GLY A 82 1.52 -9.86 -5.24
C GLY A 82 0.24 -10.06 -4.41
N TYR A 83 0.26 -9.78 -3.12
CA TYR A 83 -0.90 -9.93 -2.23
C TYR A 83 -1.89 -8.76 -2.27
N ILE A 84 -1.54 -7.66 -2.93
CA ILE A 84 -2.40 -6.52 -3.16
C ILE A 84 -2.76 -6.50 -4.65
N ASN A 85 -4.02 -6.76 -4.96
CA ASN A 85 -4.51 -6.76 -6.32
C ASN A 85 -5.27 -5.46 -6.60
N PRO A 86 -4.80 -4.63 -7.54
CA PRO A 86 -5.47 -3.37 -7.82
C PRO A 86 -6.89 -3.59 -8.30
N ASN A 87 -7.80 -2.73 -7.86
CA ASN A 87 -9.17 -2.73 -8.34
C ASN A 87 -9.19 -2.56 -9.87
N ARG A 88 -9.90 -3.47 -10.57
CA ARG A 88 -9.94 -3.53 -12.04
C ARG A 88 -10.44 -2.24 -12.68
N GLU A 89 -11.41 -1.58 -12.08
CA GLU A 89 -11.96 -0.31 -12.60
C GLU A 89 -10.93 0.80 -12.49
N ARG A 90 -10.25 0.91 -11.34
CA ARG A 90 -9.16 1.88 -11.15
C ARG A 90 -8.01 1.60 -12.11
N LYS A 91 -7.63 0.34 -12.31
CA LYS A 91 -6.62 -0.04 -13.28
C LYS A 91 -7.00 0.45 -14.68
N ARG A 92 -8.22 0.19 -15.14
CA ARG A 92 -8.72 0.66 -16.45
C ARG A 92 -8.65 2.17 -16.62
N LEU A 93 -8.83 2.94 -15.54
CA LEU A 93 -8.76 4.41 -15.60
C LEU A 93 -7.31 4.93 -15.69
N TRP A 94 -6.35 4.20 -15.11
CA TRP A 94 -4.96 4.63 -15.04
C TRP A 94 -4.08 4.04 -16.15
N ASP A 95 -4.32 2.80 -16.56
CA ASP A 95 -3.52 2.13 -17.59
C ASP A 95 -3.36 2.97 -18.87
N PRO A 96 -4.42 3.57 -19.46
CA PRO A 96 -4.27 4.38 -20.67
C PRO A 96 -3.48 5.67 -20.44
N LYS A 97 -3.43 6.17 -19.21
CA LYS A 97 -2.70 7.39 -18.86
C LYS A 97 -1.22 7.13 -18.63
N ILE A 98 -0.91 6.00 -18.00
CA ILE A 98 0.44 5.64 -17.59
C ILE A 98 1.17 4.88 -18.69
N PHE A 99 0.53 3.92 -19.32
CA PHE A 99 1.17 3.00 -20.27
C PHE A 99 0.98 3.42 -21.74
N LYS A 100 1.07 4.72 -22.00
CA LYS A 100 1.16 5.23 -23.38
C LYS A 100 2.57 5.02 -23.94
N GLY A 101 2.64 4.57 -25.20
CA GLY A 101 3.93 4.37 -25.91
C GLY A 101 4.74 3.19 -25.39
N ASN A 102 5.90 3.00 -26.00
CA ASN A 102 6.80 1.86 -25.74
C ASN A 102 7.95 2.19 -24.77
N GLU A 103 7.93 3.36 -24.17
CA GLU A 103 8.95 3.81 -23.23
C GLU A 103 8.89 3.03 -21.92
N LEU A 104 10.04 2.86 -21.28
CA LEU A 104 10.15 2.32 -19.94
C LEU A 104 9.42 3.23 -18.94
N LYS A 105 8.45 2.71 -18.19
CA LYS A 105 7.73 3.48 -17.17
C LYS A 105 8.42 3.38 -15.83
N ILE A 106 8.87 4.52 -15.31
CA ILE A 106 9.60 4.61 -14.05
C ILE A 106 8.79 5.45 -13.06
N GLY A 107 8.38 4.84 -11.95
CA GLY A 107 7.74 5.54 -10.85
C GLY A 107 8.78 6.21 -9.96
N LEU A 108 8.65 7.53 -9.73
CA LEU A 108 9.49 8.29 -8.81
C LEU A 108 8.71 8.64 -7.54
N SER A 109 9.32 8.40 -6.40
CA SER A 109 8.80 8.82 -5.11
C SER A 109 9.87 9.60 -4.36
N TRP A 110 9.61 10.88 -4.12
CA TRP A 110 10.39 11.71 -3.21
C TRP A 110 9.59 11.95 -1.95
N ILE A 111 10.25 12.02 -0.84
CA ILE A 111 9.60 12.17 0.46
C ILE A 111 9.61 13.65 0.83
N ASP A 112 8.44 14.17 1.06
CA ASP A 112 8.19 15.49 1.61
C ASP A 112 7.45 15.37 2.96
N SER A 113 7.75 14.36 3.69
CA SER A 113 7.08 14.17 4.98
C SER A 113 8.11 14.12 6.08
N GLY A 114 8.31 15.19 6.81
CA GLY A 114 9.14 15.26 8.03
C GLY A 114 8.90 14.16 9.08
N LEU A 115 8.62 12.95 8.65
CA LEU A 115 8.32 11.75 9.44
C LEU A 115 9.53 10.82 9.59
N ARG A 116 10.68 11.15 9.00
CA ARG A 116 11.89 10.38 9.23
C ARG A 116 12.81 11.06 10.24
N THR A 117 12.79 10.58 11.43
CA THR A 117 13.86 10.79 12.43
C THR A 117 15.00 9.83 12.10
N GLY A 118 15.98 10.27 11.31
CA GLY A 118 17.15 9.47 11.00
C GLY A 118 18.11 10.19 10.05
N PRO A 119 19.39 9.78 9.97
CA PRO A 119 20.43 10.41 9.17
C PRO A 119 20.29 10.17 7.65
N HIS A 120 19.15 9.72 7.18
CA HIS A 120 18.90 9.51 5.77
C HIS A 120 18.59 10.84 5.10
N GLN A 121 19.45 11.23 4.20
CA GLN A 121 19.29 12.42 3.37
C GLN A 121 18.05 12.22 2.48
N GLU A 122 17.08 13.11 2.64
CA GLU A 122 15.90 13.13 1.76
C GLU A 122 16.35 13.71 0.42
N LEU A 123 16.17 12.95 -0.66
CA LEU A 123 16.39 13.45 -2.00
C LEU A 123 15.28 14.46 -2.35
N LYS A 124 15.68 15.67 -2.70
CA LYS A 124 14.76 16.69 -3.20
C LYS A 124 14.44 16.42 -4.66
N PHE A 125 13.31 16.95 -5.13
CA PHE A 125 12.88 16.74 -6.51
C PHE A 125 13.94 17.15 -7.55
N ASN A 126 14.64 18.26 -7.33
CA ASN A 126 15.70 18.74 -8.23
C ASN A 126 16.88 17.76 -8.38
N GLU A 127 17.09 16.87 -7.42
CA GLU A 127 18.13 15.84 -7.51
C GLU A 127 17.78 14.71 -8.49
N TYR A 128 16.50 14.64 -8.91
CA TYR A 128 16.05 13.72 -9.95
C TYR A 128 16.11 14.31 -11.36
N GLU A 129 16.30 15.63 -11.52
CA GLU A 129 16.31 16.30 -12.84
C GLU A 129 17.22 15.62 -13.88
N PRO A 130 18.47 15.18 -13.54
CA PRO A 130 19.32 14.51 -14.51
C PRO A 130 18.75 13.20 -15.04
N PHE A 131 17.90 12.53 -14.26
CA PHE A 131 17.25 11.29 -14.69
C PHE A 131 16.06 11.54 -15.60
N LEU A 132 15.38 12.69 -15.45
CA LEU A 132 14.18 13.02 -16.24
C LEU A 132 14.49 13.25 -17.71
N GLU A 133 15.75 13.52 -18.04
CA GLU A 133 16.23 13.73 -19.42
C GLU A 133 16.60 12.42 -20.16
N LEU A 134 16.49 11.26 -19.51
CA LEU A 134 16.82 9.97 -20.12
C LEU A 134 15.86 9.64 -21.26
N ASN A 135 16.41 9.45 -22.45
CA ASN A 135 15.66 9.00 -23.62
C ASN A 135 15.15 7.56 -23.44
N GLY A 136 13.93 7.29 -23.90
CA GLY A 136 13.32 5.97 -23.84
C GLY A 136 12.69 5.62 -22.48
N ALA A 137 12.68 6.57 -21.54
CA ALA A 137 12.01 6.43 -20.25
C ALA A 137 10.92 7.52 -20.07
N SER A 138 9.84 7.14 -19.42
CA SER A 138 8.75 8.03 -19.03
C SER A 138 8.59 7.96 -17.51
N PHE A 139 8.63 9.11 -16.85
CA PHE A 139 8.66 9.19 -15.40
C PHE A 139 7.29 9.56 -14.83
N ILE A 140 6.90 8.92 -13.75
CA ILE A 140 5.59 9.09 -13.11
C ILE A 140 5.81 9.41 -11.64
N GLY A 141 5.39 10.60 -11.22
CA GLY A 141 5.46 11.02 -9.82
C GLY A 141 4.47 10.23 -8.95
N LEU A 142 4.98 9.56 -7.92
CA LEU A 142 4.18 8.80 -6.94
C LEU A 142 4.00 9.56 -5.62
N SER A 143 4.48 10.80 -5.54
CA SER A 143 4.36 11.64 -4.34
C SER A 143 3.02 12.38 -4.28
N LYS A 144 2.57 12.69 -3.05
CA LYS A 144 1.30 13.41 -2.83
C LYS A 144 1.39 14.92 -3.03
N THR A 145 2.58 15.48 -3.04
CA THR A 145 2.82 16.93 -3.19
C THR A 145 2.57 17.38 -4.60
N LYS A 146 1.53 18.20 -4.78
CA LYS A 146 1.12 18.73 -6.08
C LYS A 146 2.02 19.86 -6.60
N ASN A 147 2.83 20.47 -5.75
CA ASN A 147 3.41 21.78 -6.04
C ASN A 147 4.67 21.75 -6.92
N GLU A 148 5.31 20.61 -7.12
CA GLU A 148 6.57 20.53 -7.86
C GLU A 148 6.41 20.00 -9.29
N LEU A 149 5.34 19.24 -9.57
CA LEU A 149 5.05 18.69 -10.90
C LEU A 149 4.40 19.72 -11.87
N GLN A 150 4.03 20.92 -11.40
CA GLN A 150 3.40 21.94 -12.26
C GLN A 150 4.40 22.78 -13.08
N LYS A 151 5.69 22.52 -12.95
CA LYS A 151 6.72 23.17 -13.80
C LYS A 151 7.14 22.27 -14.96
N GLY A 152 6.18 21.84 -15.75
CA GLY A 152 6.40 21.72 -17.19
C GLY A 152 7.11 20.49 -17.74
N HIS A 153 6.98 19.30 -17.17
CA HIS A 153 7.34 18.05 -17.86
C HIS A 153 6.32 16.96 -17.53
N LEU A 154 5.23 16.96 -18.24
CA LEU A 154 4.32 15.81 -18.47
C LEU A 154 3.94 15.80 -19.94
#